data_e2ee12626ea90a48964655f3c09a89ba
#
_entry.id   e2ee12626ea90a48964655f3c09a89ba
#
_cell.length_a   1.000
_cell.length_b   1.000
_cell.length_c   1.000
_cell.angle_alpha   90.00
_cell.angle_beta   90.00
_cell.angle_gamma   90.00
#
_symmetry.space_group_name_H-M   'P 1'
#
loop_
_entity.id
_entity.type
_entity.pdbx_description
1 polymer ?
#
loop_
_entity_poly.entity_id
_entity_poly.type
_entity_poly.pdbx_seq_one_letter_code
_entity_poly.pdbx_strand_id
1 'polypeptide(L)'
;MEQEVATQVVGLGGSTDFSLIHLFLRADFVVKSVILILIAASVYSWALIFNKYQLFKKIEKTTSSFEDKFWKSRSAENFYNNLTNRDKDPLANIFQSAMAELVKTKSKTSAVQSARVSRVIEISADREIKLIEKNFTFLATVGSTAPFIGLFGTVWGIMNSFQSIAISRNTSL
;
A
#
# COMPACT_ATOMS: atom_id res chain seq x y z
N MET A 1 -58.38 -23.84 -8.37
CA MET A 1 -57.68 -23.74 -7.04
C MET A 1 -56.16 -23.74 -7.18
N GLU A 2 -55.52 -24.52 -8.04
CA GLU A 2 -54.07 -24.51 -8.20
C GLU A 2 -53.50 -23.26 -8.92
N GLN A 3 -54.28 -22.66 -9.83
CA GLN A 3 -53.84 -21.42 -10.54
C GLN A 3 -53.92 -20.16 -9.66
N GLU A 4 -54.78 -20.10 -8.68
CA GLU A 4 -54.91 -18.97 -7.75
C GLU A 4 -53.78 -18.92 -6.73
N VAL A 5 -53.28 -20.07 -6.29
CA VAL A 5 -52.14 -20.18 -5.38
C VAL A 5 -50.83 -19.80 -6.06
N ALA A 6 -50.68 -20.14 -7.36
CA ALA A 6 -49.49 -19.77 -8.12
C ALA A 6 -49.37 -18.25 -8.35
N THR A 7 -50.51 -17.56 -8.51
CA THR A 7 -50.53 -16.11 -8.70
C THR A 7 -50.25 -15.34 -7.39
N GLN A 8 -50.63 -15.89 -6.26
CA GLN A 8 -50.27 -15.29 -4.94
C GLN A 8 -48.80 -15.43 -4.58
N VAL A 9 -48.13 -16.53 -5.00
CA VAL A 9 -46.69 -16.73 -4.75
C VAL A 9 -45.84 -15.79 -5.60
N VAL A 10 -46.31 -15.46 -6.83
CA VAL A 10 -45.61 -14.48 -7.71
C VAL A 10 -45.83 -13.04 -7.25
N GLY A 11 -46.93 -12.74 -6.52
CA GLY A 11 -47.24 -11.40 -5.99
C GLY A 11 -46.43 -11.03 -4.72
N LEU A 12 -45.72 -11.96 -4.10
CA LEU A 12 -44.81 -11.70 -2.96
C LEU A 12 -43.43 -11.24 -3.39
N GLY A 13 -43.20 -11.10 -4.69
CA GLY A 13 -42.05 -10.39 -5.27
C GLY A 13 -42.20 -8.85 -5.19
N GLY A 14 -42.92 -8.36 -4.21
CA GLY A 14 -42.93 -6.93 -3.87
C GLY A 14 -41.51 -6.53 -3.55
N SER A 15 -40.92 -5.73 -4.44
CA SER A 15 -39.64 -5.06 -4.31
C SER A 15 -39.50 -4.45 -2.92
N THR A 16 -39.08 -5.24 -1.93
CA THR A 16 -38.31 -4.67 -0.85
C THR A 16 -37.01 -4.21 -1.52
N ASP A 17 -37.07 -3.02 -2.07
CA ASP A 17 -35.88 -2.28 -2.47
C ASP A 17 -35.07 -2.06 -1.19
N PHE A 18 -34.41 -3.14 -0.71
CA PHE A 18 -33.28 -3.08 0.19
C PHE A 18 -32.11 -2.46 -0.60
N SER A 19 -32.33 -1.25 -1.13
CA SER A 19 -31.26 -0.49 -1.73
C SER A 19 -30.24 -0.28 -0.62
N LEU A 20 -29.06 -0.88 -0.80
CA LEU A 20 -27.92 -0.67 0.12
C LEU A 20 -27.69 0.82 0.38
N ILE A 21 -28.01 1.65 -0.62
CA ILE A 21 -27.95 3.12 -0.53
C ILE A 21 -28.98 3.64 0.47
N HIS A 22 -30.22 3.12 0.46
CA HIS A 22 -31.26 3.57 1.40
C HIS A 22 -30.92 3.17 2.85
N LEU A 23 -30.36 1.97 3.05
CA LEU A 23 -29.85 1.52 4.36
C LEU A 23 -28.69 2.40 4.82
N PHE A 24 -27.77 2.76 3.95
CA PHE A 24 -26.68 3.67 4.25
C PHE A 24 -27.20 5.07 4.63
N LEU A 25 -28.16 5.61 3.89
CA LEU A 25 -28.74 6.92 4.19
C LEU A 25 -29.49 6.97 5.54
N ARG A 26 -30.05 5.85 5.98
CA ARG A 26 -30.75 5.71 7.25
C ARG A 26 -29.83 5.34 8.42
N ALA A 27 -28.59 4.93 8.14
CA ALA A 27 -27.62 4.56 9.16
C ALA A 27 -27.26 5.76 10.06
N ASP A 28 -26.84 5.46 11.28
CA ASP A 28 -26.34 6.45 12.23
C ASP A 28 -25.06 7.15 11.74
N PHE A 29 -24.84 8.37 12.23
CA PHE A 29 -23.68 9.18 11.85
C PHE A 29 -22.35 8.45 12.09
N VAL A 30 -22.23 7.70 13.20
CA VAL A 30 -21.01 6.93 13.52
C VAL A 30 -20.76 5.84 12.49
N VAL A 31 -21.80 5.07 12.13
CA VAL A 31 -21.68 3.99 11.12
C VAL A 31 -21.33 4.57 9.76
N LYS A 32 -21.95 5.69 9.36
CA LYS A 32 -21.57 6.42 8.12
C LYS A 32 -20.11 6.83 8.11
N SER A 33 -19.63 7.39 9.22
CA SER A 33 -18.25 7.83 9.36
C SER A 33 -17.27 6.64 9.22
N VAL A 34 -17.56 5.52 9.86
CA VAL A 34 -16.75 4.30 9.75
C VAL A 34 -16.67 3.82 8.29
N ILE A 35 -17.80 3.75 7.60
CA ILE A 35 -17.85 3.30 6.21
C ILE A 35 -17.04 4.26 5.32
N LEU A 36 -17.19 5.58 5.47
CA LEU A 36 -16.47 6.58 4.69
C LEU A 36 -14.95 6.50 4.93
N ILE A 37 -14.51 6.32 6.17
CA ILE A 37 -13.09 6.15 6.51
C ILE A 37 -12.53 4.90 5.83
N LEU A 38 -13.25 3.77 5.89
CA LEU A 38 -12.81 2.53 5.26
C LEU A 38 -12.74 2.65 3.73
N ILE A 39 -13.71 3.31 3.09
CA ILE A 39 -13.69 3.57 1.65
C ILE A 39 -12.50 4.46 1.29
N ALA A 40 -12.27 5.55 2.02
CA ALA A 40 -11.15 6.45 1.77
C ALA A 40 -9.80 5.72 1.94
N ALA A 41 -9.65 4.92 3.00
CA ALA A 41 -8.47 4.10 3.23
C ALA A 41 -8.26 3.07 2.11
N SER A 42 -9.34 2.45 1.60
CA SER A 42 -9.31 1.50 0.49
C SER A 42 -8.83 2.18 -0.80
N VAL A 43 -9.42 3.30 -1.18
CA VAL A 43 -9.02 4.04 -2.40
C VAL A 43 -7.56 4.48 -2.33
N TYR A 44 -7.13 5.00 -1.18
CA TYR A 44 -5.74 5.41 -0.98
C TYR A 44 -4.78 4.22 -1.03
N SER A 45 -5.15 3.08 -0.45
CA SER A 45 -4.35 1.84 -0.51
C SER A 45 -4.17 1.36 -1.95
N TRP A 46 -5.22 1.37 -2.77
CA TRP A 46 -5.13 1.03 -4.18
C TRP A 46 -4.21 1.97 -4.95
N ALA A 47 -4.30 3.28 -4.69
CA ALA A 47 -3.39 4.26 -5.30
C ALA A 47 -1.92 3.99 -4.94
N LEU A 48 -1.63 3.64 -3.67
CA LEU A 48 -0.29 3.28 -3.22
C LEU A 48 0.21 2.00 -3.89
N ILE A 49 -0.63 0.96 -3.97
CA ILE A 49 -0.28 -0.32 -4.61
C ILE A 49 0.08 -0.09 -6.08
N PHE A 50 -0.72 0.68 -6.80
CA PHE A 50 -0.47 0.97 -8.20
C PHE A 50 0.84 1.76 -8.41
N ASN A 51 1.09 2.79 -7.59
CA ASN A 51 2.33 3.55 -7.63
C ASN A 51 3.55 2.66 -7.33
N LYS A 52 3.44 1.74 -6.36
CA LYS A 52 4.50 0.82 -6.01
C LYS A 52 4.77 -0.20 -7.11
N TYR A 53 3.72 -0.73 -7.72
CA TYR A 53 3.87 -1.64 -8.85
C TYR A 53 4.64 -0.99 -10.01
N GLN A 54 4.30 0.25 -10.35
CA GLN A 54 5.04 1.01 -11.38
C GLN A 54 6.50 1.27 -10.97
N LEU A 55 6.72 1.63 -9.69
CA LEU A 55 8.07 1.86 -9.16
C LEU A 55 8.93 0.61 -9.27
N PHE A 56 8.43 -0.56 -8.83
CA PHE A 56 9.17 -1.81 -8.92
C PHE A 56 9.50 -2.20 -10.36
N LYS A 57 8.52 -2.12 -11.25
CA LYS A 57 8.75 -2.40 -12.68
C LYS A 57 9.81 -1.46 -13.30
N LYS A 58 9.83 -0.20 -12.86
CA LYS A 58 10.84 0.76 -13.30
C LYS A 58 12.22 0.41 -12.75
N ILE A 59 12.32 0.11 -11.44
CA ILE A 59 13.59 -0.28 -10.79
C ILE A 59 14.16 -1.52 -11.47
N GLU A 60 13.37 -2.58 -11.64
CA GLU A 60 13.79 -3.81 -12.30
C GLU A 60 14.41 -3.54 -13.67
N LYS A 61 13.74 -2.72 -14.50
CA LYS A 61 14.25 -2.36 -15.83
C LYS A 61 15.53 -1.53 -15.77
N THR A 62 15.62 -0.57 -14.86
CA THR A 62 16.80 0.30 -14.74
C THR A 62 17.99 -0.46 -14.17
N THR A 63 17.76 -1.30 -13.16
CA THR A 63 18.79 -2.15 -12.56
C THR A 63 19.36 -3.15 -13.57
N SER A 64 18.52 -3.85 -14.34
CA SER A 64 18.97 -4.75 -15.40
C SER A 64 19.80 -4.00 -16.47
N SER A 65 19.36 -2.82 -16.88
CA SER A 65 20.11 -1.98 -17.82
C SER A 65 21.45 -1.49 -17.24
N PHE A 66 21.50 -1.20 -15.94
CA PHE A 66 22.73 -0.81 -15.26
C PHE A 66 23.72 -1.97 -15.21
N GLU A 67 23.26 -3.17 -14.82
CA GLU A 67 24.10 -4.37 -14.78
C GLU A 67 24.70 -4.69 -16.15
N ASP A 68 23.89 -4.67 -17.21
CA ASP A 68 24.34 -4.92 -18.56
C ASP A 68 25.42 -3.92 -19.00
N LYS A 69 25.26 -2.64 -18.69
CA LYS A 69 26.23 -1.59 -19.01
C LYS A 69 27.50 -1.75 -18.18
N PHE A 70 27.37 -2.11 -16.90
CA PHE A 70 28.50 -2.30 -16.00
C PHE A 70 29.39 -3.46 -16.47
N TRP A 71 28.82 -4.63 -16.77
CA TRP A 71 29.57 -5.80 -17.22
C TRP A 71 30.18 -5.63 -18.62
N LYS A 72 29.61 -4.77 -19.46
CA LYS A 72 30.19 -4.40 -20.76
C LYS A 72 31.33 -3.40 -20.63
N SER A 73 31.44 -2.69 -19.53
CA SER A 73 32.52 -1.73 -19.31
C SER A 73 33.82 -2.47 -18.90
N ARG A 74 34.93 -2.02 -19.45
CA ARG A 74 36.25 -2.62 -19.15
C ARG A 74 36.81 -2.21 -17.78
N SER A 75 36.28 -1.14 -17.17
CA SER A 75 36.81 -0.56 -15.96
C SER A 75 35.67 0.14 -15.18
N ALA A 76 35.60 -0.14 -13.87
CA ALA A 76 34.67 0.52 -12.96
C ALA A 76 34.88 2.06 -12.91
N GLU A 77 36.11 2.52 -13.05
CA GLU A 77 36.45 3.95 -13.03
C GLU A 77 35.94 4.69 -14.30
N ASN A 78 36.10 4.05 -15.47
CA ASN A 78 35.53 4.59 -16.72
C ASN A 78 34.01 4.57 -16.70
N PHE A 79 33.41 3.52 -16.12
CA PHE A 79 31.96 3.45 -15.96
C PHE A 79 31.45 4.55 -15.02
N TYR A 80 32.12 4.77 -13.89
CA TYR A 80 31.79 5.84 -12.95
C TYR A 80 31.82 7.22 -13.58
N ASN A 81 32.87 7.52 -14.37
CA ASN A 81 33.03 8.83 -15.03
C ASN A 81 31.98 9.08 -16.13
N ASN A 82 31.48 8.00 -16.75
CA ASN A 82 30.44 8.06 -17.78
C ASN A 82 29.02 7.96 -17.21
N LEU A 83 28.87 7.70 -15.92
CA LEU A 83 27.57 7.59 -15.26
C LEU A 83 26.95 8.99 -15.14
N THR A 84 25.97 9.28 -15.97
CA THR A 84 25.26 10.53 -15.94
C THR A 84 24.37 10.60 -14.70
N ASN A 85 24.39 11.70 -13.99
CA ASN A 85 23.61 11.98 -12.75
C ASN A 85 22.08 11.89 -12.92
N ARG A 86 21.60 11.42 -14.08
CA ARG A 86 20.18 11.28 -14.45
C ARG A 86 19.59 9.91 -14.12
N ASP A 87 20.41 8.92 -13.87
CA ASP A 87 19.93 7.58 -13.57
C ASP A 87 19.49 7.53 -12.10
N LYS A 88 18.19 7.76 -11.87
CA LYS A 88 17.52 7.57 -10.56
C LYS A 88 17.38 6.07 -10.25
N ASP A 89 18.42 5.31 -10.48
CA ASP A 89 18.46 3.88 -10.19
C ASP A 89 19.11 3.67 -8.81
N PRO A 90 18.47 2.93 -7.90
CA PRO A 90 19.05 2.62 -6.60
C PRO A 90 20.45 2.00 -6.68
N LEU A 91 20.67 1.10 -7.64
CA LEU A 91 21.96 0.45 -7.80
C LEU A 91 23.05 1.44 -8.27
N ALA A 92 22.70 2.37 -9.15
CA ALA A 92 23.61 3.43 -9.59
C ALA A 92 24.01 4.36 -8.43
N ASN A 93 23.08 4.70 -7.54
CA ASN A 93 23.36 5.53 -6.35
C ASN A 93 24.30 4.83 -5.37
N ILE A 94 24.09 3.51 -5.12
CA ILE A 94 24.96 2.69 -4.27
C ILE A 94 26.35 2.64 -4.89
N PHE A 95 26.44 2.36 -6.18
CA PHE A 95 27.74 2.30 -6.91
C PHE A 95 28.47 3.64 -6.87
N GLN A 96 27.79 4.75 -7.11
CA GLN A 96 28.39 6.09 -7.02
C GLN A 96 28.94 6.38 -5.63
N SER A 97 28.20 6.04 -4.58
CA SER A 97 28.63 6.21 -3.20
C SER A 97 29.88 5.39 -2.88
N ALA A 98 29.91 4.15 -3.33
CA ALA A 98 31.05 3.25 -3.17
C ALA A 98 32.31 3.76 -3.90
N MET A 99 32.16 4.19 -5.15
CA MET A 99 33.25 4.74 -5.95
C MET A 99 33.79 6.06 -5.39
N ALA A 100 32.92 6.94 -4.92
CA ALA A 100 33.34 8.18 -4.26
C ALA A 100 34.18 7.92 -3.02
N GLU A 101 33.83 6.89 -2.19
CA GLU A 101 34.63 6.52 -1.04
C GLU A 101 35.93 5.82 -1.44
N LEU A 102 35.92 5.00 -2.48
CA LEU A 102 37.11 4.36 -3.02
C LEU A 102 38.16 5.42 -3.43
N VAL A 103 37.75 6.47 -4.13
CA VAL A 103 38.62 7.57 -4.55
C VAL A 103 39.19 8.33 -3.35
N LYS A 104 38.36 8.61 -2.32
CA LYS A 104 38.80 9.30 -1.10
C LYS A 104 39.81 8.47 -0.28
N THR A 105 39.78 7.16 -0.40
CA THR A 105 40.60 6.28 0.43
C THR A 105 41.79 5.68 -0.32
N LYS A 106 42.09 6.13 -1.52
CA LYS A 106 43.24 5.65 -2.36
C LYS A 106 44.59 5.67 -1.61
N SER A 107 44.78 6.56 -0.63
CA SER A 107 46.04 6.65 0.14
C SER A 107 46.08 5.74 1.36
N LYS A 108 45.05 4.97 1.65
CA LYS A 108 44.97 4.12 2.84
C LYS A 108 45.33 2.67 2.55
N THR A 109 45.63 1.91 3.62
CA THR A 109 45.87 0.46 3.50
C THR A 109 44.65 -0.26 2.90
N SER A 110 44.88 -1.24 2.02
CA SER A 110 43.84 -1.97 1.32
C SER A 110 42.73 -2.52 2.25
N ALA A 111 43.11 -3.05 3.41
CA ALA A 111 42.16 -3.56 4.40
C ALA A 111 41.23 -2.46 4.95
N VAL A 112 41.76 -1.28 5.24
CA VAL A 112 40.97 -0.13 5.72
C VAL A 112 40.07 0.41 4.61
N GLN A 113 40.59 0.46 3.39
CA GLN A 113 39.82 0.90 2.23
C GLN A 113 38.62 -0.02 1.97
N SER A 114 38.83 -1.33 1.93
CA SER A 114 37.75 -2.30 1.69
C SER A 114 36.68 -2.24 2.79
N ALA A 115 37.09 -2.15 4.07
CA ALA A 115 36.14 -2.06 5.17
C ALA A 115 35.26 -0.78 5.09
N ARG A 116 35.86 0.35 4.72
CA ARG A 116 35.12 1.61 4.56
C ARG A 116 34.16 1.57 3.38
N VAL A 117 34.61 1.05 2.24
CA VAL A 117 33.77 0.92 1.04
C VAL A 117 32.58 -0.02 1.31
N SER A 118 32.81 -1.16 1.96
CA SER A 118 31.73 -2.07 2.38
C SER A 118 30.71 -1.38 3.28
N ARG A 119 31.19 -0.58 4.23
CA ARG A 119 30.30 0.18 5.12
C ARG A 119 29.47 1.23 4.39
N VAL A 120 30.07 1.91 3.41
CA VAL A 120 29.33 2.90 2.61
C VAL A 120 28.29 2.23 1.70
N ILE A 121 28.61 1.07 1.14
CA ILE A 121 27.65 0.27 0.36
C ILE A 121 26.45 -0.10 1.23
N GLU A 122 26.69 -0.64 2.44
CA GLU A 122 25.65 -1.02 3.38
C GLU A 122 24.73 0.16 3.73
N ILE A 123 25.32 1.30 4.12
CA ILE A 123 24.56 2.51 4.48
C ILE A 123 23.77 3.05 3.28
N SER A 124 24.36 3.01 2.08
CA SER A 124 23.67 3.47 0.86
C SER A 124 22.54 2.53 0.46
N ALA A 125 22.73 1.21 0.59
CA ALA A 125 21.71 0.21 0.34
C ALA A 125 20.52 0.39 1.30
N ASP A 126 20.78 0.53 2.59
CA ASP A 126 19.74 0.79 3.60
C ASP A 126 18.94 2.06 3.29
N ARG A 127 19.60 3.10 2.80
CA ARG A 127 18.95 4.34 2.40
C ARG A 127 18.01 4.13 1.22
N GLU A 128 18.46 3.44 0.18
CA GLU A 128 17.64 3.15 -1.00
C GLU A 128 16.47 2.23 -0.65
N ILE A 129 16.68 1.21 0.19
CA ILE A 129 15.59 0.33 0.67
C ILE A 129 14.54 1.14 1.42
N LYS A 130 14.93 2.02 2.34
CA LYS A 130 13.98 2.90 3.07
C LYS A 130 13.17 3.80 2.16
N LEU A 131 13.77 4.29 1.06
CA LEU A 131 13.05 5.09 0.06
C LEU A 131 12.03 4.23 -0.70
N ILE A 132 12.39 2.99 -1.02
CA ILE A 132 11.49 2.04 -1.68
C ILE A 132 10.37 1.60 -0.73
N GLU A 133 10.65 1.37 0.55
CA GLU A 133 9.69 0.95 1.56
C GLU A 133 8.75 2.06 2.04
N LYS A 134 9.04 3.29 1.70
CA LYS A 134 8.21 4.44 2.08
C LYS A 134 6.73 4.16 1.75
N ASN A 135 5.86 4.40 2.72
CA ASN A 135 4.41 4.19 2.70
C ASN A 135 3.93 2.71 2.84
N PHE A 136 4.81 1.71 2.93
CA PHE A 136 4.37 0.35 3.26
C PHE A 136 3.80 0.25 4.68
N THR A 137 4.34 1.05 5.60
CA THR A 137 3.80 1.14 6.97
C THR A 137 2.31 1.50 6.99
N PHE A 138 1.88 2.40 6.10
CA PHE A 138 0.47 2.75 5.97
C PHE A 138 -0.38 1.54 5.53
N LEU A 139 0.06 0.80 4.50
CA LEU A 139 -0.66 -0.39 4.04
C LEU A 139 -0.74 -1.47 5.14
N ALA A 140 0.37 -1.69 5.85
CA ALA A 140 0.40 -2.64 6.96
C ALA A 140 -0.56 -2.23 8.09
N THR A 141 -0.56 -0.93 8.45
CA THR A 141 -1.47 -0.39 9.48
C THR A 141 -2.93 -0.52 9.05
N VAL A 142 -3.29 -0.13 7.83
CA VAL A 142 -4.66 -0.27 7.33
C VAL A 142 -5.07 -1.73 7.27
N GLY A 143 -4.20 -2.63 6.77
CA GLY A 143 -4.48 -4.06 6.70
C GLY A 143 -4.75 -4.69 8.06
N SER A 144 -4.03 -4.27 9.10
CA SER A 144 -4.22 -4.78 10.46
C SER A 144 -5.39 -4.13 11.21
N THR A 145 -5.67 -2.84 10.99
CA THR A 145 -6.67 -2.08 11.78
C THR A 145 -8.05 -2.04 11.13
N ALA A 146 -8.17 -2.13 9.80
CA ALA A 146 -9.45 -2.05 9.10
C ALA A 146 -10.50 -3.06 9.59
N PRO A 147 -10.17 -4.34 9.87
CA PRO A 147 -11.14 -5.29 10.41
C PRO A 147 -11.71 -4.86 11.77
N PHE A 148 -10.86 -4.29 12.64
CA PHE A 148 -11.30 -3.81 13.96
C PHE A 148 -12.18 -2.57 13.85
N ILE A 149 -11.87 -1.66 12.94
CA ILE A 149 -12.70 -0.49 12.64
C ILE A 149 -14.06 -0.94 12.09
N GLY A 150 -14.08 -1.92 11.20
CA GLY A 150 -15.33 -2.51 10.69
C GLY A 150 -16.15 -3.18 11.80
N LEU A 151 -15.52 -3.97 12.65
CA LEU A 151 -16.17 -4.62 13.80
C LEU A 151 -16.76 -3.56 14.77
N PHE A 152 -16.02 -2.50 15.06
CA PHE A 152 -16.54 -1.38 15.85
C PHE A 152 -17.82 -0.80 15.23
N GLY A 153 -17.82 -0.57 13.91
CA GLY A 153 -19.00 -0.08 13.20
C GLY A 153 -20.22 -0.99 13.32
N THR A 154 -20.01 -2.31 13.24
CA THR A 154 -21.13 -3.27 13.40
C THR A 154 -21.65 -3.33 14.82
N VAL A 155 -20.78 -3.37 15.83
CA VAL A 155 -21.18 -3.36 17.24
C VAL A 155 -21.95 -2.09 17.58
N TRP A 156 -21.47 -0.93 17.12
CA TRP A 156 -22.17 0.34 17.29
C TRP A 156 -23.55 0.33 16.62
N GLY A 157 -23.63 -0.18 15.40
CA GLY A 157 -24.91 -0.28 14.68
C GLY A 157 -25.93 -1.17 15.39
N ILE A 158 -25.50 -2.32 15.91
CA ILE A 158 -26.36 -3.23 16.68
C ILE A 158 -26.83 -2.54 17.96
N MET A 159 -25.94 -1.90 18.71
CA MET A 159 -26.27 -1.19 19.94
C MET A 159 -27.33 -0.11 19.69
N ASN A 160 -27.17 0.69 18.63
CA ASN A 160 -28.12 1.73 18.26
C ASN A 160 -29.49 1.15 17.84
N SER A 161 -29.49 0.00 17.16
CA SER A 161 -30.72 -0.71 16.79
C SER A 161 -31.48 -1.18 18.03
N PHE A 162 -30.82 -1.78 19.01
CA PHE A 162 -31.45 -2.19 20.28
C PHE A 162 -31.97 -0.98 21.08
N GLN A 163 -31.22 0.10 21.10
CA GLN A 163 -31.67 1.34 21.78
C GLN A 163 -32.94 1.87 21.12
N SER A 164 -33.03 1.86 19.80
CA SER A 164 -34.23 2.31 19.07
C SER A 164 -35.46 1.44 19.38
N ILE A 165 -35.29 0.12 19.48
CA ILE A 165 -36.35 -0.83 19.86
C ILE A 165 -36.80 -0.57 21.28
N ALA A 166 -35.89 -0.36 22.23
CA ALA A 166 -36.18 -0.11 23.62
C ALA A 166 -37.00 1.19 23.81
N ILE A 167 -36.66 2.23 23.01
CA ILE A 167 -37.36 3.53 23.05
C ILE A 167 -38.77 3.43 22.44
N SER A 168 -38.93 2.68 21.33
CA SER A 168 -40.19 2.56 20.61
C SER A 168 -41.22 1.69 21.31
N ARG A 169 -40.85 0.95 22.37
CA ARG A 169 -41.69 -0.03 23.10
C ARG A 169 -42.46 -1.01 22.21
N ASN A 170 -42.14 -1.09 20.94
CA ASN A 170 -42.72 -2.02 19.98
C ASN A 170 -41.92 -3.33 19.97
N THR A 171 -42.19 -4.17 20.95
CA THR A 171 -41.79 -5.59 21.00
C THR A 171 -42.91 -6.50 20.48
N SER A 172 -43.56 -6.16 19.37
CA SER A 172 -44.41 -7.16 18.71
C SER A 172 -43.53 -8.08 17.85
N LEU A 173 -43.26 -9.24 18.36
CA LEU A 173 -42.84 -10.40 17.59
C LEU A 173 -44.00 -10.90 16.73
#